data_507b76bf75295759650802f99ba7ee2f
#
_entry.id   507b76bf75295759650802f99ba7ee2f
#
_cell.length_a   1.000
_cell.length_b   1.000
_cell.length_c   1.000
_cell.angle_alpha   90.00
_cell.angle_beta   90.00
_cell.angle_gamma   90.00
#
_symmetry.space_group_name_H-M   'P 1'
#
loop_
_entity.id
_entity.type
_entity.pdbx_description
1 polymer ?
#
loop_
_entity_poly.entity_id
_entity_poly.type
_entity_poly.pdbx_seq_one_letter_code
_entity_poly.pdbx_strand_id
1 'polypeptide(L)'
;VCREVAAQMNLIDNLIANPNFYYDDQAIDGFIEFCENELTLTDGEDLKLLDTFKLWAEDLLAWFYFVERSVFIPDEDGHDGHFEQKLVKHRLRNKQYLIVARGGAKSMYAEAIQAYFLTIDTTTTHQITTAPTMKQAEEVMSPLRTAIIRAKGPLFQFLTEGSLQNTTGSRANRVKLASTKKGVENFLTGSLLEIRPMSINKLQGLRTKINTVDEWLSGDIKEDVIGAIEQGADKIKDWIIVAISSEGTVRN
;
A
#
# COMPACT_ATOMS: atom_id res chain seq x y z
N VAL A 1 -32.48 -6.64 6.17
CA VAL A 1 -31.07 -6.90 5.86
C VAL A 1 -30.98 -7.22 4.38
N CYS A 2 -30.16 -6.49 3.63
CA CYS A 2 -30.00 -6.69 2.20
C CYS A 2 -29.42 -8.10 1.94
N ARG A 3 -29.88 -8.78 0.87
CA ARG A 3 -29.41 -10.13 0.53
C ARG A 3 -27.89 -10.20 0.35
N GLU A 4 -27.30 -9.11 -0.13
CA GLU A 4 -25.85 -8.98 -0.33
C GLU A 4 -25.09 -8.96 1.00
N VAL A 5 -25.61 -8.24 2.01
CA VAL A 5 -25.00 -8.22 3.36
C VAL A 5 -25.06 -9.61 4.00
N ALA A 6 -26.19 -10.30 3.88
CA ALA A 6 -26.32 -11.67 4.39
C ALA A 6 -25.39 -12.65 3.65
N ALA A 7 -25.19 -12.48 2.34
CA ALA A 7 -24.24 -13.28 1.58
C ALA A 7 -22.79 -13.03 2.01
N GLN A 8 -22.42 -11.77 2.28
CA GLN A 8 -21.09 -11.44 2.81
C GLN A 8 -20.86 -11.99 4.21
N MET A 9 -21.86 -11.89 5.11
CA MET A 9 -21.77 -12.48 6.45
C MET A 9 -21.57 -14.01 6.38
N ASN A 10 -22.34 -14.70 5.54
CA ASN A 10 -22.16 -16.15 5.33
C ASN A 10 -20.78 -16.48 4.76
N LEU A 11 -20.22 -15.64 3.91
CA LEU A 11 -18.87 -15.83 3.40
C LEU A 11 -17.82 -15.71 4.51
N ILE A 12 -17.95 -14.69 5.36
CA ILE A 12 -17.06 -14.48 6.52
C ILE A 12 -17.17 -15.66 7.49
N ASP A 13 -18.37 -16.09 7.84
CA ASP A 13 -18.57 -17.25 8.71
C ASP A 13 -17.92 -18.54 8.15
N ASN A 14 -18.02 -18.75 6.84
CA ASN A 14 -17.37 -19.86 6.17
C ASN A 14 -15.83 -19.75 6.17
N LEU A 15 -15.30 -18.53 6.03
CA LEU A 15 -13.85 -18.29 6.11
C LEU A 15 -13.34 -18.54 7.53
N ILE A 16 -14.03 -18.03 8.55
CA ILE A 16 -13.67 -18.27 9.96
C ILE A 16 -13.71 -19.75 10.33
N ALA A 17 -14.66 -20.50 9.80
CA ALA A 17 -14.81 -21.94 10.06
C ALA A 17 -13.75 -22.79 9.34
N ASN A 18 -13.04 -22.27 8.35
CA ASN A 18 -12.05 -23.01 7.57
C ASN A 18 -10.64 -22.86 8.16
N PRO A 19 -10.00 -23.94 8.65
CA PRO A 19 -8.70 -23.86 9.32
C PRO A 19 -7.54 -23.40 8.40
N ASN A 20 -7.76 -23.34 7.09
CA ASN A 20 -6.77 -22.82 6.15
C ASN A 20 -6.75 -21.29 6.07
N PHE A 21 -7.73 -20.61 6.67
CA PHE A 21 -7.78 -19.16 6.72
C PHE A 21 -7.37 -18.64 8.10
N TYR A 22 -6.77 -17.47 8.09
CA TYR A 22 -6.30 -16.80 9.29
C TYR A 22 -6.70 -15.32 9.23
N TYR A 23 -7.31 -14.85 10.29
CA TYR A 23 -7.61 -13.44 10.50
C TYR A 23 -6.57 -12.85 11.45
N ASP A 24 -5.92 -11.78 11.02
CA ASP A 24 -4.85 -11.09 11.73
C ASP A 24 -5.39 -9.74 12.25
N ASP A 25 -5.90 -9.75 13.46
CA ASP A 25 -6.41 -8.55 14.14
C ASP A 25 -5.29 -7.53 14.38
N GLN A 26 -4.08 -7.99 14.68
CA GLN A 26 -2.95 -7.10 14.91
C GLN A 26 -2.55 -6.32 13.64
N ALA A 27 -2.74 -6.89 12.46
CA ALA A 27 -2.44 -6.21 11.21
C ALA A 27 -3.38 -5.03 10.97
N ILE A 28 -4.66 -5.17 11.29
CA ILE A 28 -5.64 -4.09 11.14
C ILE A 28 -5.53 -3.06 12.26
N ASP A 29 -5.38 -3.49 13.50
CA ASP A 29 -5.22 -2.60 14.64
C ASP A 29 -3.95 -1.75 14.48
N GLY A 30 -2.84 -2.37 14.07
CA GLY A 30 -1.59 -1.66 13.80
C GLY A 30 -1.70 -0.64 12.66
N PHE A 31 -2.48 -0.93 11.62
CA PHE A 31 -2.76 0.03 10.55
C PHE A 31 -3.61 1.22 11.03
N ILE A 32 -4.67 0.96 11.81
CA ILE A 32 -5.53 2.00 12.36
C ILE A 32 -4.74 2.89 13.31
N GLU A 33 -3.98 2.29 14.22
CA GLU A 33 -3.14 3.00 15.18
C GLU A 33 -2.10 3.88 14.45
N PHE A 34 -1.44 3.33 13.42
CA PHE A 34 -0.52 4.10 12.60
C PHE A 34 -1.20 5.31 11.96
N CYS A 35 -2.37 5.14 11.34
CA CYS A 35 -3.07 6.23 10.69
C CYS A 35 -3.48 7.33 11.68
N GLU A 36 -4.05 6.96 12.83
CA GLU A 36 -4.62 7.90 13.79
C GLU A 36 -3.55 8.58 14.66
N ASN A 37 -2.38 7.95 14.87
CA ASN A 37 -1.30 8.51 15.70
C ASN A 37 -0.18 9.18 14.89
N GLU A 38 0.06 8.73 13.65
CA GLU A 38 1.21 9.18 12.88
C GLU A 38 0.85 10.12 11.74
N LEU A 39 -0.35 9.98 11.12
CA LEU A 39 -0.73 10.80 9.99
C LEU A 39 -1.57 12.01 10.40
N THR A 40 -1.38 13.11 9.67
CA THR A 40 -2.19 14.32 9.82
C THR A 40 -2.86 14.67 8.48
N LEU A 41 -4.00 15.32 8.56
CA LEU A 41 -4.67 15.89 7.40
C LEU A 41 -3.89 17.09 6.85
N THR A 42 -4.26 17.53 5.64
CA THR A 42 -3.59 18.66 4.96
C THR A 42 -3.72 19.99 5.70
N ASP A 43 -4.76 20.15 6.53
CA ASP A 43 -4.97 21.30 7.43
C ASP A 43 -4.19 21.20 8.75
N GLY A 44 -3.61 20.03 9.04
CA GLY A 44 -2.81 19.75 10.24
C GLY A 44 -3.62 19.17 11.40
N GLU A 45 -4.88 18.81 11.17
CA GLU A 45 -5.68 18.04 12.12
C GLU A 45 -5.25 16.56 12.13
N ASP A 46 -5.51 15.88 13.23
CA ASP A 46 -5.20 14.47 13.35
C ASP A 46 -6.13 13.65 12.45
N LEU A 47 -5.55 12.70 11.72
CA LEU A 47 -6.33 11.81 10.88
C LEU A 47 -7.14 10.85 11.77
N LYS A 48 -8.45 10.82 11.57
CA LYS A 48 -9.33 9.77 12.11
C LYS A 48 -9.93 8.98 10.97
N LEU A 49 -9.71 7.69 10.97
CA LEU A 49 -10.25 6.82 9.94
C LEU A 49 -11.75 6.67 10.11
N LEU A 50 -12.48 6.91 9.03
CA LEU A 50 -13.91 6.58 8.96
C LEU A 50 -14.08 5.05 9.02
N ASP A 51 -15.21 4.60 9.59
CA ASP A 51 -15.52 3.17 9.69
C ASP A 51 -15.48 2.45 8.34
N THR A 52 -15.87 3.13 7.27
CA THR A 52 -15.75 2.61 5.91
C THR A 52 -14.30 2.31 5.51
N PHE A 53 -13.35 3.16 5.91
CA PHE A 53 -11.93 2.94 5.63
C PHE A 53 -11.35 1.81 6.48
N LYS A 54 -11.81 1.69 7.72
CA LYS A 54 -11.45 0.57 8.59
C LYS A 54 -11.91 -0.75 7.98
N LEU A 55 -13.15 -0.82 7.48
CA LEU A 55 -13.66 -2.00 6.76
C LEU A 55 -12.89 -2.32 5.49
N TRP A 56 -12.51 -1.31 4.69
CA TRP A 56 -11.70 -1.53 3.49
C TRP A 56 -10.30 -2.04 3.83
N ALA A 57 -9.70 -1.48 4.88
CA ALA A 57 -8.39 -1.92 5.34
C ALA A 57 -8.45 -3.34 5.93
N GLU A 58 -9.48 -3.66 6.69
CA GLU A 58 -9.72 -5.00 7.23
C GLU A 58 -9.81 -6.04 6.12
N ASP A 59 -10.63 -5.78 5.09
CA ASP A 59 -10.75 -6.67 3.92
C ASP A 59 -9.42 -6.91 3.21
N LEU A 60 -8.58 -5.87 3.11
CA LEU A 60 -7.31 -5.94 2.41
C LEU A 60 -6.16 -6.49 3.27
N LEU A 61 -6.12 -6.15 4.56
CA LEU A 61 -4.93 -6.35 5.40
C LEU A 61 -5.05 -7.53 6.38
N ALA A 62 -6.27 -7.85 6.84
CA ALA A 62 -6.44 -8.78 7.94
C ALA A 62 -6.55 -10.26 7.53
N TRP A 63 -6.93 -10.55 6.30
CA TRP A 63 -7.23 -11.91 5.88
C TRP A 63 -6.08 -12.59 5.15
N PHE A 64 -5.74 -13.79 5.59
CA PHE A 64 -4.68 -14.61 5.02
C PHE A 64 -5.14 -16.07 4.85
N TYR A 65 -4.42 -16.81 4.03
CA TYR A 65 -4.56 -18.26 3.92
C TYR A 65 -3.18 -18.92 3.88
N PHE A 66 -3.13 -20.20 4.23
CA PHE A 66 -1.91 -20.98 4.22
C PHE A 66 -1.90 -21.96 3.06
N VAL A 67 -0.76 -22.04 2.39
CA VAL A 67 -0.51 -22.99 1.29
C VAL A 67 0.77 -23.74 1.59
N GLU A 68 0.73 -25.06 1.42
CA GLU A 68 1.95 -25.85 1.42
C GLU A 68 2.77 -25.55 0.17
N ARG A 69 4.01 -25.16 0.37
CA ARG A 69 4.96 -24.94 -0.71
C ARG A 69 6.28 -25.61 -0.44
N SER A 70 6.88 -26.14 -1.49
CA SER A 70 8.25 -26.62 -1.48
C SER A 70 9.18 -25.41 -1.44
N VAL A 71 9.87 -25.23 -0.33
CA VAL A 71 10.81 -24.13 -0.11
C VAL A 71 12.21 -24.70 -0.10
N PHE A 72 13.09 -24.13 -0.91
CA PHE A 72 14.51 -24.52 -0.90
C PHE A 72 15.17 -23.97 0.37
N ILE A 73 15.80 -24.86 1.13
CA ILE A 73 16.57 -24.54 2.33
C ILE A 73 18.04 -24.75 1.97
N PRO A 74 18.85 -23.71 1.86
CA PRO A 74 20.28 -23.84 1.63
C PRO A 74 20.94 -24.46 2.86
N ASP A 75 21.98 -25.27 2.63
CA ASP A 75 22.86 -25.75 3.68
C ASP A 75 23.71 -24.62 4.24
N GLU A 76 24.36 -24.84 5.37
CA GLU A 76 25.15 -23.82 6.08
C GLU A 76 26.22 -23.17 5.19
N ASP A 77 26.77 -23.91 4.23
CA ASP A 77 27.78 -23.44 3.29
C ASP A 77 27.18 -22.72 2.07
N GLY A 78 25.85 -22.74 1.89
CA GLY A 78 25.12 -22.06 0.82
C GLY A 78 25.33 -22.63 -0.60
N HIS A 79 26.01 -23.76 -0.74
CA HIS A 79 26.30 -24.40 -2.03
C HIS A 79 25.30 -25.49 -2.40
N ASP A 80 24.83 -26.23 -1.41
CA ASP A 80 23.83 -27.27 -1.55
C ASP A 80 22.60 -26.94 -0.70
N GLY A 81 21.56 -27.73 -0.77
CA GLY A 81 20.36 -27.57 0.03
C GLY A 81 19.32 -28.61 -0.33
N HIS A 82 18.21 -28.59 0.39
CA HIS A 82 17.10 -29.49 0.17
C HIS A 82 15.76 -28.73 0.08
N PHE A 83 14.76 -29.39 -0.47
CA PHE A 83 13.40 -28.86 -0.49
C PHE A 83 12.61 -29.36 0.70
N GLU A 84 11.98 -28.46 1.42
CA GLU A 84 11.11 -28.73 2.55
C GLU A 84 9.70 -28.23 2.27
N GLN A 85 8.68 -29.01 2.66
CA GLN A 85 7.30 -28.53 2.59
C GLN A 85 7.03 -27.60 3.77
N LYS A 86 6.72 -26.37 3.48
CA LYS A 86 6.38 -25.35 4.50
C LYS A 86 5.03 -24.74 4.23
N LEU A 87 4.27 -24.50 5.31
CA LEU A 87 3.09 -23.64 5.24
C LEU A 87 3.53 -22.20 5.06
N VAL A 88 3.16 -21.64 3.92
CA VAL A 88 3.46 -20.23 3.58
C VAL A 88 2.17 -19.43 3.70
N LYS A 89 2.23 -18.36 4.50
CA LYS A 89 1.14 -17.42 4.69
C LYS A 89 1.03 -16.53 3.44
N HIS A 90 -0.14 -16.44 2.86
CA HIS A 90 -0.48 -15.59 1.73
C HIS A 90 -1.66 -14.69 2.10
N ARG A 91 -1.63 -13.46 1.61
CA ARG A 91 -2.76 -12.55 1.72
C ARG A 91 -3.93 -13.09 0.92
N LEU A 92 -5.14 -13.08 1.51
CA LEU A 92 -6.35 -13.56 0.84
C LEU A 92 -6.76 -12.65 -0.31
N ARG A 93 -6.60 -11.34 -0.11
CA ARG A 93 -6.90 -10.31 -1.12
C ARG A 93 -5.72 -9.40 -1.31
N ASN A 94 -5.21 -9.37 -2.49
CA ASN A 94 -4.11 -8.50 -2.89
C ASN A 94 -4.52 -7.44 -3.92
N LYS A 95 -5.80 -7.41 -4.29
CA LYS A 95 -6.38 -6.37 -5.15
C LYS A 95 -7.65 -5.81 -4.53
N GLN A 96 -7.77 -4.50 -4.51
CA GLN A 96 -8.95 -3.79 -4.06
C GLN A 96 -9.34 -2.72 -5.09
N TYR A 97 -10.60 -2.73 -5.48
CA TYR A 97 -11.17 -1.79 -6.44
C TYR A 97 -12.20 -0.92 -5.74
N LEU A 98 -11.94 0.37 -5.66
CA LEU A 98 -12.79 1.32 -4.96
C LEU A 98 -13.36 2.35 -5.95
N ILE A 99 -14.67 2.30 -6.14
CA ILE A 99 -15.42 3.30 -6.89
C ILE A 99 -16.17 4.15 -5.89
N VAL A 100 -15.70 5.38 -5.69
CA VAL A 100 -16.19 6.26 -4.63
C VAL A 100 -16.46 7.64 -5.22
N ALA A 101 -17.52 8.30 -4.76
CA ALA A 101 -17.86 9.66 -5.17
C ALA A 101 -16.66 10.63 -4.95
N ARG A 102 -16.63 11.71 -5.73
CA ARG A 102 -15.65 12.78 -5.53
C ARG A 102 -15.77 13.34 -4.11
N GLY A 103 -14.62 13.61 -3.49
CA GLY A 103 -14.57 14.06 -2.09
C GLY A 103 -14.68 12.93 -1.05
N GLY A 104 -14.86 11.66 -1.46
CA GLY A 104 -14.91 10.50 -0.56
C GLY A 104 -13.56 10.03 -0.04
N ALA A 105 -12.53 10.88 -0.07
CA ALA A 105 -11.19 10.66 0.49
C ALA A 105 -10.49 9.35 0.08
N LYS A 106 -10.85 8.78 -1.09
CA LYS A 106 -10.27 7.53 -1.61
C LYS A 106 -8.75 7.59 -1.78
N SER A 107 -8.23 8.74 -2.26
CA SER A 107 -6.78 8.94 -2.45
C SER A 107 -6.06 8.93 -1.11
N MET A 108 -6.62 9.59 -0.08
CA MET A 108 -6.05 9.56 1.27
C MET A 108 -5.96 8.14 1.84
N TYR A 109 -6.99 7.31 1.62
CA TYR A 109 -6.94 5.90 2.04
C TYR A 109 -5.83 5.13 1.34
N ALA A 110 -5.72 5.25 0.01
CA ALA A 110 -4.67 4.56 -0.76
C ALA A 110 -3.26 5.02 -0.34
N GLU A 111 -3.09 6.31 -0.07
CA GLU A 111 -1.84 6.88 0.42
C GLU A 111 -1.51 6.44 1.85
N ALA A 112 -2.51 6.28 2.72
CA ALA A 112 -2.32 5.75 4.07
C ALA A 112 -1.77 4.31 4.03
N ILE A 113 -2.29 3.47 3.13
CA ILE A 113 -1.76 2.12 2.87
C ILE A 113 -0.29 2.21 2.42
N GLN A 114 0.03 3.09 1.48
CA GLN A 114 1.41 3.26 1.00
C GLN A 114 2.34 3.78 2.09
N ALA A 115 1.90 4.76 2.89
CA ALA A 115 2.67 5.30 4.00
C ALA A 115 2.98 4.22 5.04
N TYR A 116 2.00 3.41 5.40
CA TYR A 116 2.15 2.31 6.34
C TYR A 116 3.25 1.34 5.89
N PHE A 117 3.15 0.81 4.68
CA PHE A 117 4.15 -0.12 4.17
C PHE A 117 5.52 0.53 3.88
N LEU A 118 5.56 1.82 3.58
CA LEU A 118 6.83 2.53 3.39
C LEU A 118 7.62 2.70 4.70
N THR A 119 6.92 2.78 5.84
CA THR A 119 7.52 3.15 7.13
C THR A 119 7.59 2.01 8.13
N ILE A 120 6.59 1.12 8.14
CA ILE A 120 6.47 0.01 9.11
C ILE A 120 7.10 -1.28 8.57
N ASP A 121 7.05 -1.51 7.26
CA ASP A 121 7.66 -2.71 6.68
C ASP A 121 9.18 -2.66 6.83
N THR A 122 9.74 -3.67 7.48
CA THR A 122 11.18 -3.78 7.72
C THR A 122 11.95 -4.28 6.51
N THR A 123 11.24 -4.77 5.49
CA THR A 123 11.85 -5.20 4.23
C THR A 123 11.88 -4.05 3.23
N THR A 124 12.87 -4.06 2.35
CA THR A 124 12.92 -3.11 1.23
C THR A 124 11.69 -3.28 0.35
N THR A 125 10.93 -2.21 0.17
CA THR A 125 9.74 -2.20 -0.69
C THR A 125 9.88 -1.19 -1.82
N HIS A 126 9.50 -1.61 -3.02
CA HIS A 126 9.27 -0.69 -4.12
C HIS A 126 7.77 -0.52 -4.30
N GLN A 127 7.32 0.71 -4.29
CA GLN A 127 5.91 1.09 -4.37
C GLN A 127 5.71 2.09 -5.50
N ILE A 128 4.53 2.08 -6.11
CA ILE A 128 4.19 3.06 -7.15
C ILE A 128 2.83 3.68 -6.90
N THR A 129 2.72 4.97 -7.28
CA THR A 129 1.46 5.66 -7.52
C THR A 129 1.37 5.98 -9.00
N THR A 130 0.31 5.54 -9.66
CA THR A 130 0.08 5.81 -11.08
C THR A 130 -1.30 6.41 -11.32
N ALA A 131 -1.38 7.33 -12.28
CA ALA A 131 -2.60 7.98 -12.73
C ALA A 131 -2.49 8.27 -14.24
N PRO A 132 -3.61 8.61 -14.93
CA PRO A 132 -3.60 8.88 -16.37
C PRO A 132 -2.50 9.86 -16.82
N THR A 133 -2.25 10.89 -16.01
CA THR A 133 -1.17 11.85 -16.25
C THR A 133 -0.22 11.93 -15.07
N MET A 134 1.01 12.33 -15.35
CA MET A 134 2.03 12.55 -14.30
C MET A 134 1.58 13.60 -13.28
N LYS A 135 0.88 14.66 -13.74
CA LYS A 135 0.33 15.70 -12.87
C LYS A 135 -0.72 15.15 -11.91
N GLN A 136 -1.63 14.31 -12.39
CA GLN A 136 -2.63 13.67 -11.53
C GLN A 136 -1.95 12.73 -10.51
N ALA A 137 -0.95 11.95 -10.90
CA ALA A 137 -0.20 11.12 -9.98
C ALA A 137 0.53 11.95 -8.89
N GLU A 138 1.04 13.14 -9.25
CA GLU A 138 1.59 14.10 -8.28
C GLU A 138 0.53 14.66 -7.33
N GLU A 139 -0.66 14.96 -7.85
CA GLU A 139 -1.79 15.43 -7.06
C GLU A 139 -2.28 14.36 -6.06
N VAL A 140 -2.33 13.09 -6.48
CA VAL A 140 -2.64 11.96 -5.59
C VAL A 140 -1.63 11.86 -4.46
N MET A 141 -0.33 11.98 -4.73
CA MET A 141 0.72 11.86 -3.71
C MET A 141 0.87 13.11 -2.82
N SER A 142 0.27 14.24 -3.17
CA SER A 142 0.44 15.52 -2.45
C SER A 142 -0.01 15.46 -0.99
N PRO A 143 -1.16 14.87 -0.63
CA PRO A 143 -1.57 14.72 0.77
C PRO A 143 -0.59 13.90 1.59
N LEU A 144 -0.07 12.79 1.07
CA LEU A 144 0.94 11.99 1.76
C LEU A 144 2.21 12.79 2.05
N ARG A 145 2.70 13.57 1.07
CA ARG A 145 3.85 14.47 1.29
C ARG A 145 3.58 15.48 2.39
N THR A 146 2.37 16.05 2.39
CA THR A 146 1.96 17.00 3.42
C THR A 146 1.84 16.33 4.78
N ALA A 147 1.26 15.14 4.85
CA ALA A 147 1.17 14.34 6.06
C ALA A 147 2.57 14.03 6.63
N ILE A 148 3.52 13.65 5.78
CA ILE A 148 4.91 13.42 6.20
C ILE A 148 5.56 14.70 6.75
N ILE A 149 5.40 15.84 6.08
CA ILE A 149 6.02 17.11 6.49
C ILE A 149 5.40 17.65 7.78
N ARG A 150 4.11 17.44 7.99
CA ARG A 150 3.35 17.94 9.14
C ARG A 150 3.14 16.90 10.23
N ALA A 151 3.66 15.71 10.05
CA ALA A 151 3.48 14.61 11.00
C ALA A 151 3.93 15.01 12.40
N LYS A 152 3.07 14.74 13.37
CA LYS A 152 3.30 15.00 14.80
C LYS A 152 3.60 13.72 15.57
N GLY A 153 3.30 12.58 14.97
CA GLY A 153 3.52 11.28 15.57
C GLY A 153 5.01 10.97 15.79
N PRO A 154 5.34 10.17 16.80
CA PRO A 154 6.73 9.89 17.18
C PRO A 154 7.52 9.20 16.09
N LEU A 155 6.92 8.34 15.29
CA LEU A 155 7.59 7.65 14.19
C LEU A 155 8.03 8.65 13.11
N PHE A 156 7.13 9.51 12.64
CA PHE A 156 7.48 10.49 11.61
C PHE A 156 8.41 11.58 12.15
N GLN A 157 8.29 11.97 13.40
CA GLN A 157 9.27 12.85 14.03
C GLN A 157 10.67 12.22 13.97
N PHE A 158 10.79 10.94 14.35
CA PHE A 158 12.04 10.22 14.25
C PHE A 158 12.55 10.09 12.81
N LEU A 159 11.67 9.78 11.84
CA LEU A 159 12.05 9.60 10.43
C LEU A 159 12.44 10.91 9.75
N THR A 160 11.83 12.02 10.11
CA THR A 160 12.08 13.34 9.54
C THR A 160 13.12 14.17 10.32
N GLU A 161 13.47 13.73 11.53
CA GLU A 161 14.52 14.34 12.33
C GLU A 161 15.84 14.36 11.57
N GLY A 162 16.41 15.54 11.40
CA GLY A 162 17.63 15.76 10.60
C GLY A 162 17.39 16.24 9.17
N SER A 163 16.17 16.12 8.62
CA SER A 163 15.91 16.62 7.26
C SER A 163 15.73 18.15 7.21
N LEU A 164 15.39 18.80 8.33
CA LEU A 164 15.22 20.25 8.45
C LEU A 164 16.47 20.99 8.94
N GLN A 165 17.53 20.29 9.36
CA GLN A 165 18.70 20.91 9.99
C GLN A 165 20.01 20.86 9.18
N ASN A 166 20.05 20.29 7.99
CA ASN A 166 21.31 20.13 7.27
C ASN A 166 21.48 21.07 6.08
N THR A 167 21.88 22.30 6.38
CA THR A 167 22.60 23.17 5.44
C THR A 167 24.13 23.12 5.62
N THR A 168 24.65 22.34 6.55
CA THR A 168 26.12 22.28 6.79
C THR A 168 26.59 20.86 7.12
N GLY A 169 27.13 20.23 6.14
CA GLY A 169 28.19 19.27 5.98
C GLY A 169 28.65 18.37 7.14
N SER A 170 27.79 17.58 7.80
CA SER A 170 28.28 16.46 8.60
C SER A 170 27.55 15.16 8.22
N ARG A 171 28.32 14.13 7.86
CA ARG A 171 27.85 12.78 7.47
C ARG A 171 27.09 12.04 8.59
N ALA A 172 26.96 12.61 9.76
CA ALA A 172 26.38 11.96 10.95
C ALA A 172 24.83 12.03 11.01
N ASN A 173 24.20 12.99 10.35
CA ASN A 173 22.75 13.14 10.35
C ASN A 173 22.18 12.87 8.96
N ARG A 174 22.15 11.60 8.55
CA ARG A 174 21.49 11.21 7.30
C ARG A 174 19.98 11.37 7.46
N VAL A 175 19.38 12.07 6.52
CA VAL A 175 17.94 12.07 6.30
C VAL A 175 17.45 10.62 6.24
N LYS A 176 16.54 10.23 7.13
CA LYS A 176 15.99 8.87 7.16
C LYS A 176 14.83 8.70 6.18
N LEU A 177 14.05 9.77 5.99
CA LEU A 177 12.95 9.81 5.03
C LEU A 177 13.07 11.08 4.18
N ALA A 178 13.13 10.94 2.86
CA ALA A 178 13.22 12.06 1.94
C ALA A 178 12.01 12.10 1.00
N SER A 179 11.37 13.25 0.90
CA SER A 179 10.34 13.53 -0.10
C SER A 179 10.92 14.34 -1.24
N THR A 180 10.78 13.84 -2.46
CA THR A 180 11.21 14.51 -3.70
C THR A 180 10.02 14.74 -4.62
N LYS A 181 10.21 15.46 -5.73
CA LYS A 181 9.16 15.60 -6.75
C LYS A 181 8.74 14.26 -7.35
N LYS A 182 9.62 13.26 -7.36
CA LYS A 182 9.39 11.96 -7.99
C LYS A 182 8.83 10.90 -7.02
N GLY A 183 8.87 11.13 -5.71
CA GLY A 183 8.44 10.14 -4.75
C GLY A 183 8.95 10.39 -3.34
N VAL A 184 8.86 9.35 -2.52
CA VAL A 184 9.34 9.32 -1.14
C VAL A 184 10.26 8.12 -0.95
N GLU A 185 11.41 8.32 -0.35
CA GLU A 185 12.41 7.29 -0.09
C GLU A 185 12.67 7.16 1.41
N ASN A 186 12.59 5.93 1.91
CA ASN A 186 12.97 5.58 3.27
C ASN A 186 14.37 4.95 3.25
N PHE A 187 15.37 5.69 3.68
CA PHE A 187 16.76 5.26 3.69
C PHE A 187 17.12 4.23 4.75
N LEU A 188 16.26 4.03 5.76
CA LEU A 188 16.48 3.00 6.78
C LEU A 188 16.26 1.59 6.21
N THR A 189 15.23 1.46 5.38
CA THR A 189 14.85 0.18 4.76
C THR A 189 15.29 0.07 3.30
N GLY A 190 15.70 1.18 2.68
CA GLY A 190 15.91 1.27 1.24
C GLY A 190 14.63 1.25 0.42
N SER A 191 13.47 1.52 1.06
CA SER A 191 12.17 1.49 0.42
C SER A 191 11.92 2.77 -0.38
N LEU A 192 11.29 2.60 -1.54
CA LEU A 192 10.98 3.69 -2.46
C LEU A 192 9.50 3.66 -2.85
N LEU A 193 8.82 4.78 -2.69
CA LEU A 193 7.52 5.07 -3.29
C LEU A 193 7.72 6.09 -4.40
N GLU A 194 7.43 5.73 -5.65
CA GLU A 194 7.61 6.61 -6.80
C GLU A 194 6.30 6.86 -7.58
N ILE A 195 6.29 7.95 -8.33
CA ILE A 195 5.17 8.34 -9.18
C ILE A 195 5.48 7.92 -10.62
N ARG A 196 4.53 7.27 -11.27
CA ARG A 196 4.62 6.85 -12.66
C ARG A 196 3.38 7.25 -13.46
N PRO A 197 3.52 7.63 -14.73
CA PRO A 197 2.35 7.78 -15.60
C PRO A 197 1.76 6.41 -15.90
N MET A 198 0.45 6.37 -16.11
CA MET A 198 -0.30 5.15 -16.44
C MET A 198 -0.04 4.75 -17.89
N SER A 199 1.03 3.99 -18.09
CA SER A 199 1.46 3.49 -19.40
C SER A 199 2.12 2.12 -19.22
N ILE A 200 1.71 1.14 -20.04
CA ILE A 200 2.26 -0.22 -19.98
C ILE A 200 3.79 -0.20 -20.09
N ASN A 201 4.34 0.56 -21.04
CA ASN A 201 5.79 0.65 -21.24
C ASN A 201 6.57 1.16 -20.03
N LYS A 202 5.91 1.88 -19.09
CA LYS A 202 6.52 2.43 -17.89
C LYS A 202 6.31 1.57 -16.65
N LEU A 203 5.33 0.68 -16.70
CA LEU A 203 4.87 -0.13 -15.57
C LEU A 203 5.26 -1.61 -15.73
N GLN A 204 5.34 -2.08 -16.97
CA GLN A 204 5.68 -3.47 -17.27
C GLN A 204 7.06 -3.85 -16.73
N GLY A 205 7.13 -4.97 -16.02
CA GLY A 205 8.38 -5.52 -15.47
C GLY A 205 8.82 -4.89 -14.15
N LEU A 206 8.13 -3.89 -13.64
CA LEU A 206 8.39 -3.35 -12.31
C LEU A 206 8.01 -4.38 -11.24
N ARG A 207 8.94 -4.61 -10.32
CA ARG A 207 8.72 -5.48 -9.16
C ARG A 207 8.29 -4.63 -7.97
N THR A 208 7.00 -4.36 -7.88
CA THR A 208 6.45 -3.44 -6.88
C THR A 208 5.55 -4.17 -5.90
N LYS A 209 5.69 -3.85 -4.61
CA LYS A 209 4.92 -4.49 -3.55
C LYS A 209 3.57 -3.80 -3.32
N ILE A 210 3.55 -2.48 -3.26
CA ILE A 210 2.32 -1.71 -3.02
C ILE A 210 2.09 -0.77 -4.21
N ASN A 211 0.90 -0.83 -4.77
CA ASN A 211 0.56 -0.13 -5.99
C ASN A 211 -0.75 0.62 -5.84
N THR A 212 -0.75 1.92 -6.08
CA THR A 212 -1.96 2.73 -6.19
C THR A 212 -2.20 3.08 -7.66
N VAL A 213 -3.40 2.79 -8.14
CA VAL A 213 -3.84 3.11 -9.50
C VAL A 213 -5.04 4.04 -9.40
N ASP A 214 -4.83 5.33 -9.66
CA ASP A 214 -5.90 6.33 -9.59
C ASP A 214 -6.58 6.51 -10.95
N GLU A 215 -7.90 6.74 -10.91
CA GLU A 215 -8.78 6.93 -12.08
C GLU A 215 -8.65 5.79 -13.12
N TRP A 216 -8.56 4.55 -12.63
CA TRP A 216 -8.39 3.35 -13.48
C TRP A 216 -9.57 3.09 -14.43
N LEU A 217 -10.76 3.69 -14.17
CA LEU A 217 -11.93 3.66 -15.05
C LEU A 217 -11.97 4.81 -16.05
N SER A 218 -10.92 5.63 -16.14
CA SER A 218 -10.88 6.72 -17.12
C SER A 218 -10.99 6.16 -18.55
N GLY A 219 -11.94 6.68 -19.33
CA GLY A 219 -12.16 6.24 -20.71
C GLY A 219 -10.99 6.51 -21.67
N ASP A 220 -10.00 7.28 -21.22
CA ASP A 220 -8.76 7.54 -21.98
C ASP A 220 -7.73 6.41 -21.86
N ILE A 221 -7.93 5.49 -20.91
CA ILE A 221 -7.04 4.35 -20.70
C ILE A 221 -7.52 3.17 -21.53
N LYS A 222 -6.77 2.88 -22.60
CA LYS A 222 -7.05 1.76 -23.52
C LYS A 222 -6.24 0.50 -23.18
N GLU A 223 -5.30 0.60 -22.25
CA GLU A 223 -4.32 -0.43 -21.94
C GLU A 223 -4.68 -1.16 -20.65
N ASP A 224 -4.37 -2.44 -20.56
CA ASP A 224 -4.48 -3.20 -19.31
C ASP A 224 -3.30 -2.87 -18.36
N VAL A 225 -3.39 -1.72 -17.75
CA VAL A 225 -2.38 -1.21 -16.82
C VAL A 225 -2.30 -2.06 -15.55
N ILE A 226 -3.45 -2.50 -15.02
CA ILE A 226 -3.51 -3.32 -13.81
C ILE A 226 -2.86 -4.67 -14.06
N GLY A 227 -3.15 -5.33 -15.19
CA GLY A 227 -2.51 -6.57 -15.57
C GLY A 227 -0.99 -6.43 -15.76
N ALA A 228 -0.51 -5.30 -16.29
CA ALA A 228 0.92 -5.04 -16.42
C ALA A 228 1.63 -4.92 -15.06
N ILE A 229 0.99 -4.26 -14.09
CA ILE A 229 1.50 -4.16 -12.71
C ILE A 229 1.47 -5.54 -12.04
N GLU A 230 0.38 -6.28 -12.17
CA GLU A 230 0.19 -7.61 -11.59
C GLU A 230 1.29 -8.58 -12.03
N GLN A 231 1.60 -8.64 -13.33
CA GLN A 231 2.68 -9.48 -13.87
C GLN A 231 4.05 -9.22 -13.22
N GLY A 232 4.32 -7.97 -12.86
CA GLY A 232 5.54 -7.59 -12.14
C GLY A 232 5.47 -7.93 -10.66
N ALA A 233 4.33 -7.68 -10.05
CA ALA A 233 4.07 -7.86 -8.63
C ALA A 233 3.97 -9.33 -8.20
N ASP A 234 3.49 -10.24 -9.07
CA ASP A 234 3.35 -11.67 -8.79
C ASP A 234 4.65 -12.36 -8.33
N LYS A 235 5.78 -11.74 -8.60
CA LYS A 235 7.10 -12.22 -8.15
C LYS A 235 7.46 -11.73 -6.74
N ILE A 236 6.63 -10.87 -6.15
CA ILE A 236 6.82 -10.29 -4.83
C ILE A 236 5.81 -10.92 -3.86
N LYS A 237 6.29 -11.30 -2.68
CA LYS A 237 5.42 -11.81 -1.64
C LYS A 237 4.54 -10.69 -1.09
N ASP A 238 3.25 -10.99 -0.85
CA ASP A 238 2.28 -10.09 -0.22
C ASP A 238 2.11 -8.73 -0.90
N TRP A 239 2.15 -8.73 -2.24
CA TRP A 239 1.90 -7.52 -3.01
C TRP A 239 0.43 -7.06 -2.91
N ILE A 240 0.22 -5.76 -3.09
CA ILE A 240 -1.10 -5.11 -3.02
C ILE A 240 -1.28 -4.17 -4.21
N ILE A 241 -2.48 -4.17 -4.80
CA ILE A 241 -2.95 -3.14 -5.72
C ILE A 241 -4.23 -2.53 -5.14
N VAL A 242 -4.22 -1.21 -4.94
CA VAL A 242 -5.41 -0.41 -4.61
C VAL A 242 -5.75 0.44 -5.83
N ALA A 243 -6.78 0.04 -6.55
CA ALA A 243 -7.29 0.76 -7.72
C ALA A 243 -8.47 1.62 -7.29
N ILE A 244 -8.35 2.93 -7.42
CA ILE A 244 -9.35 3.90 -7.02
C ILE A 244 -9.86 4.69 -8.23
N SER A 245 -11.15 4.96 -8.28
CA SER A 245 -11.76 5.78 -9.32
C SER A 245 -12.95 6.55 -8.78
N SER A 246 -13.22 7.68 -9.40
CA SER A 246 -14.44 8.42 -9.14
C SER A 246 -15.58 7.78 -9.92
N GLU A 247 -16.78 7.75 -9.32
CA GLU A 247 -17.99 7.41 -10.04
C GLU A 247 -18.17 8.42 -11.20
N GLY A 248 -18.08 7.90 -12.42
CA GLY A 248 -18.26 8.72 -13.61
C GLY A 248 -19.72 9.20 -13.67
N THR A 249 -19.94 10.48 -13.88
CA THR A 249 -21.26 10.96 -14.31
C THR A 249 -21.57 10.29 -15.64
N VAL A 250 -22.57 9.41 -15.65
CA VAL A 250 -23.15 8.94 -16.91
C VAL A 250 -23.61 10.18 -17.65
N ARG A 251 -22.83 10.60 -18.65
CA ARG A 251 -23.31 11.59 -19.61
C ARG A 251 -24.26 10.87 -20.54
N ASN A 252 -25.55 11.04 -20.28
CA ASN A 252 -26.61 10.72 -21.24
C ASN A 252 -26.45 11.62 -22.49
#